data_a58d11994a3c89016cebd6f4464bb228
#
_entry.id   a58d11994a3c89016cebd6f4464bb228
#
_cell.length_a   1.000
_cell.length_b   1.000
_cell.length_c   1.000
_cell.angle_alpha   90.00
_cell.angle_beta   90.00
_cell.angle_gamma   90.00
#
_symmetry.space_group_name_H-M   'P 1'
#
loop_
_entity.id
_entity.type
_entity.pdbx_description
1 polymer ?
#
loop_
_entity_poly.entity_id
_entity_poly.type
_entity_poly.pdbx_seq_one_letter_code
_entity_poly.pdbx_strand_id
1 'polypeptide(L)'
;KIRGLAKELKATLLTTDAVQREVAMAEGIKVDYLAPIVEPAKLSFEKYFAEKNTMSVHLKERCIPKAKIGLPGAFELRELSAHPLSPADLEKMVKEAVEFCKREERSFIEIDKKGATVLQIQDYRVIYTKPPFSESSEMTVVKPIVKLKLEDYALSQKLSDRLELRAEGILVAGPPGSGKSTFVTALGEHFASQKKIIKTLESPRDLQVSKDITQYAPLEGSFAQAADVLLLVRPDYTLFDEVRRLDDFKTFTDLRLAGIGMIGVVHASKPIDAVQRFIGKIELGVIPQVIDTIIFIQGGRGARVYDLEFVIKCPHGM
;
A
#
# COMPACT_ATOMS: atom_id res chain seq x y z
N LYS A 1 15.52 10.55 -41.63
CA LYS A 1 15.54 11.52 -42.75
C LYS A 1 15.88 12.95 -42.28
N ILE A 2 15.20 13.54 -41.31
CA ILE A 2 15.43 14.93 -40.86
C ILE A 2 16.84 15.13 -40.31
N ARG A 3 17.37 14.20 -39.50
CA ARG A 3 18.75 14.25 -38.97
C ARG A 3 19.81 14.23 -40.07
N GLY A 4 19.66 13.34 -41.07
CA GLY A 4 20.54 13.26 -42.23
C GLY A 4 20.61 14.59 -42.96
N LEU A 5 19.46 15.21 -43.20
CA LEU A 5 19.39 16.51 -43.87
C LEU A 5 20.05 17.63 -43.04
N ALA A 6 19.80 17.63 -41.71
CA ALA A 6 20.43 18.59 -40.83
C ALA A 6 21.98 18.46 -40.80
N LYS A 7 22.50 17.24 -40.91
CA LYS A 7 23.91 16.96 -41.02
C LYS A 7 24.54 17.45 -42.35
N GLU A 8 23.86 17.13 -43.45
CA GLU A 8 24.31 17.57 -44.80
C GLU A 8 24.33 19.10 -44.92
N LEU A 9 23.30 19.77 -44.44
CA LEU A 9 23.16 21.20 -44.53
C LEU A 9 23.90 21.96 -43.41
N LYS A 10 24.58 21.26 -42.48
CA LYS A 10 25.22 21.83 -41.27
C LYS A 10 24.23 22.71 -40.48
N ALA A 11 22.96 22.35 -40.50
CA ALA A 11 21.86 23.08 -39.85
C ALA A 11 21.67 22.62 -38.41
N THR A 12 21.05 23.46 -37.59
CA THR A 12 20.61 23.11 -36.23
C THR A 12 19.32 22.34 -36.29
N LEU A 13 19.26 21.17 -35.67
CA LEU A 13 18.04 20.38 -35.52
C LEU A 13 17.21 20.93 -34.36
N LEU A 14 16.02 21.44 -34.64
CA LEU A 14 15.04 21.78 -33.64
C LEU A 14 14.15 20.58 -33.35
N THR A 15 14.08 20.13 -32.11
CA THR A 15 13.26 18.96 -31.73
C THR A 15 12.73 19.06 -30.30
N THR A 16 11.55 18.45 -30.09
CA THR A 16 10.94 18.21 -28.77
C THR A 16 11.10 16.77 -28.29
N ASP A 17 11.70 15.91 -29.10
CA ASP A 17 11.94 14.49 -28.82
C ASP A 17 13.32 14.32 -28.17
N ALA A 18 13.34 13.86 -26.91
CA ALA A 18 14.57 13.65 -26.15
C ALA A 18 15.47 12.57 -26.76
N VAL A 19 14.88 11.48 -27.30
CA VAL A 19 15.66 10.42 -27.95
C VAL A 19 16.30 10.96 -29.25
N GLN A 20 15.54 11.69 -30.01
CA GLN A 20 16.04 12.33 -31.24
C GLN A 20 17.17 13.31 -30.94
N ARG A 21 17.07 14.08 -29.83
CA ARG A 21 18.14 14.96 -29.34
C ARG A 21 19.42 14.18 -29.07
N GLU A 22 19.35 13.14 -28.25
CA GLU A 22 20.54 12.37 -27.84
C GLU A 22 21.23 11.73 -29.05
N VAL A 23 20.46 11.13 -29.96
CA VAL A 23 21.01 10.51 -31.17
C VAL A 23 21.63 11.54 -32.09
N ALA A 24 20.98 12.70 -32.27
CA ALA A 24 21.53 13.77 -33.11
C ALA A 24 22.83 14.38 -32.53
N MET A 25 22.90 14.55 -31.20
CA MET A 25 24.11 14.99 -30.53
C MET A 25 25.24 13.96 -30.68
N ALA A 26 24.95 12.67 -30.55
CA ALA A 26 25.93 11.60 -30.79
C ALA A 26 26.41 11.55 -32.25
N GLU A 27 25.59 11.96 -33.22
CA GLU A 27 25.94 12.09 -34.65
C GLU A 27 26.70 13.41 -34.96
N GLY A 28 26.96 14.26 -33.94
CA GLY A 28 27.67 15.53 -34.10
C GLY A 28 26.79 16.64 -34.71
N ILE A 29 25.49 16.52 -34.69
CA ILE A 29 24.57 17.54 -35.21
C ILE A 29 24.26 18.54 -34.08
N LYS A 30 24.32 19.83 -34.41
CA LYS A 30 23.88 20.87 -33.49
C LYS A 30 22.36 20.76 -33.24
N VAL A 31 21.95 20.67 -31.98
CA VAL A 31 20.53 20.46 -31.61
C VAL A 31 20.05 21.62 -30.74
N ASP A 32 18.91 22.16 -31.08
CA ASP A 32 18.13 23.06 -30.26
C ASP A 32 16.93 22.27 -29.73
N TYR A 33 16.96 21.98 -28.42
CA TYR A 33 15.94 21.15 -27.78
C TYR A 33 14.92 22.00 -27.07
N LEU A 34 13.69 21.96 -27.55
CA LEU A 34 12.55 22.55 -26.87
C LEU A 34 11.95 21.51 -25.92
N ALA A 35 12.31 21.60 -24.66
CA ALA A 35 11.64 20.78 -23.64
C ALA A 35 10.13 21.05 -23.68
N PRO A 36 9.28 20.01 -23.71
CA PRO A 36 7.84 20.23 -23.62
C PRO A 36 7.55 21.02 -22.34
N ILE A 37 6.74 22.08 -22.44
CA ILE A 37 6.21 22.76 -21.27
C ILE A 37 5.26 21.78 -20.61
N VAL A 38 5.71 21.07 -19.59
CA VAL A 38 4.88 20.20 -18.78
C VAL A 38 4.16 21.09 -17.77
N GLU A 39 2.91 21.42 -18.08
CA GLU A 39 2.06 22.04 -17.04
C GLU A 39 2.03 21.10 -15.83
N PRO A 40 2.11 21.65 -14.60
CA PRO A 40 1.99 20.83 -13.41
C PRO A 40 0.67 20.06 -13.48
N ALA A 41 0.74 18.73 -13.36
CA ALA A 41 -0.44 17.90 -13.37
C ALA A 41 -1.33 18.31 -12.20
N LYS A 42 -2.53 18.77 -12.48
CA LYS A 42 -3.47 19.27 -11.48
C LYS A 42 -4.47 18.16 -11.14
N LEU A 43 -4.67 17.91 -9.87
CA LEU A 43 -5.68 16.98 -9.37
C LEU A 43 -6.93 17.78 -8.94
N SER A 44 -7.87 17.97 -9.85
CA SER A 44 -9.07 18.79 -9.55
C SER A 44 -9.99 18.19 -8.49
N PHE A 45 -9.84 16.90 -8.15
CA PHE A 45 -10.54 16.29 -7.02
C PHE A 45 -10.02 16.77 -5.65
N GLU A 46 -8.80 17.33 -5.55
CA GLU A 46 -8.24 17.83 -4.28
C GLU A 46 -9.08 18.96 -3.65
N LYS A 47 -9.83 19.68 -4.45
CA LYS A 47 -10.78 20.70 -3.96
C LYS A 47 -11.79 20.14 -2.94
N TYR A 48 -12.08 18.85 -3.01
CA TYR A 48 -13.00 18.17 -2.09
C TYR A 48 -12.35 17.75 -0.77
N PHE A 49 -11.00 17.87 -0.66
CA PHE A 49 -10.22 17.61 0.55
C PHE A 49 -9.79 18.90 1.27
N ALA A 50 -10.45 20.02 1.01
CA ALA A 50 -10.15 21.30 1.65
C ALA A 50 -10.35 21.26 3.17
N GLU A 51 -11.30 20.46 3.65
CA GLU A 51 -11.54 20.29 5.07
C GLU A 51 -10.57 19.28 5.68
N LYS A 52 -9.97 19.68 6.81
CA LYS A 52 -9.10 18.80 7.60
C LYS A 52 -9.91 17.59 8.09
N ASN A 53 -9.33 16.42 8.07
CA ASN A 53 -9.99 15.16 8.42
C ASN A 53 -11.00 14.62 7.38
N THR A 54 -10.95 15.05 6.12
CA THR A 54 -11.66 14.39 5.04
C THR A 54 -11.00 13.02 4.75
N MET A 55 -11.71 11.95 5.09
CA MET A 55 -11.22 10.56 4.97
C MET A 55 -11.38 10.00 3.57
N SER A 56 -12.53 10.25 2.96
CA SER A 56 -12.83 9.81 1.61
C SER A 56 -13.86 10.71 0.94
N VAL A 57 -13.77 10.78 -0.37
CA VAL A 57 -14.70 11.51 -1.24
C VAL A 57 -15.29 10.54 -2.24
N HIS A 58 -16.61 10.59 -2.41
CA HIS A 58 -17.39 9.73 -3.28
C HIS A 58 -18.03 10.58 -4.38
N LEU A 59 -17.57 10.38 -5.60
CA LEU A 59 -17.91 11.16 -6.79
C LEU A 59 -18.60 10.23 -7.80
N LYS A 60 -19.92 10.19 -7.75
CA LYS A 60 -20.73 9.41 -8.70
C LYS A 60 -21.36 10.34 -9.73
N GLU A 61 -21.34 9.96 -11.00
CA GLU A 61 -21.98 10.76 -12.05
C GLU A 61 -23.46 11.00 -11.76
N ARG A 62 -23.95 12.21 -12.05
CA ARG A 62 -25.34 12.66 -11.83
C ARG A 62 -25.81 12.61 -10.37
N CYS A 63 -24.88 12.45 -9.42
CA CYS A 63 -25.16 12.49 -8.00
C CYS A 63 -24.41 13.63 -7.31
N ILE A 64 -24.90 14.06 -6.16
CA ILE A 64 -24.22 15.06 -5.33
C ILE A 64 -22.96 14.43 -4.75
N PRO A 65 -21.77 15.06 -4.93
CA PRO A 65 -20.53 14.62 -4.29
C PRO A 65 -20.65 14.54 -2.77
N LYS A 66 -20.15 13.46 -2.16
CA LYS A 66 -20.20 13.23 -0.71
C LYS A 66 -18.82 12.95 -0.16
N ALA A 67 -18.57 13.35 1.09
CA ALA A 67 -17.36 13.02 1.82
C ALA A 67 -17.65 12.40 3.18
N LYS A 68 -16.77 11.51 3.60
CA LYS A 68 -16.66 11.10 5.00
C LYS A 68 -15.62 11.97 5.69
N ILE A 69 -16.05 12.71 6.72
CA ILE A 69 -15.24 13.70 7.44
C ILE A 69 -15.24 13.32 8.92
N GLY A 70 -14.07 13.25 9.54
CA GLY A 70 -13.93 12.89 10.94
C GLY A 70 -12.71 12.01 11.23
N LEU A 71 -12.82 11.16 12.23
CA LEU A 71 -11.81 10.17 12.60
C LEU A 71 -12.34 8.76 12.35
N PRO A 72 -11.48 7.76 12.19
CA PRO A 72 -11.90 6.37 12.10
C PRO A 72 -12.82 5.97 13.27
N GLY A 73 -14.03 5.48 12.97
CA GLY A 73 -15.04 5.14 13.96
C GLY A 73 -15.93 6.30 14.45
N ALA A 74 -15.61 7.55 14.10
CA ALA A 74 -16.37 8.75 14.45
C ALA A 74 -16.35 9.75 13.30
N PHE A 75 -17.11 9.49 12.25
CA PHE A 75 -17.21 10.33 11.06
C PHE A 75 -18.66 10.66 10.71
N GLU A 76 -18.85 11.73 10.00
CA GLU A 76 -20.11 12.11 9.36
C GLU A 76 -20.01 12.02 7.84
N LEU A 77 -21.14 11.75 7.19
CA LEU A 77 -21.28 11.83 5.73
C LEU A 77 -21.83 13.20 5.38
N ARG A 78 -21.07 13.98 4.60
CA ARG A 78 -21.45 15.35 4.23
C ARG A 78 -21.53 15.51 2.71
N GLU A 79 -22.53 16.26 2.25
CA GLU A 79 -22.64 16.69 0.87
C GLU A 79 -21.68 17.86 0.61
N LEU A 80 -20.96 17.79 -0.51
CA LEU A 80 -19.89 18.73 -0.85
C LEU A 80 -20.31 19.79 -1.89
N SER A 81 -21.49 19.63 -2.47
CA SER A 81 -22.03 20.52 -3.51
C SER A 81 -23.55 20.56 -3.44
N ALA A 82 -24.13 21.67 -3.88
CA ALA A 82 -25.58 21.77 -4.09
C ALA A 82 -26.04 21.14 -5.43
N HIS A 83 -25.09 20.85 -6.32
CA HIS A 83 -25.40 20.36 -7.67
C HIS A 83 -24.80 18.99 -7.91
N PRO A 84 -25.50 18.09 -8.64
CA PRO A 84 -24.98 16.82 -9.07
C PRO A 84 -23.73 16.97 -9.93
N LEU A 85 -22.81 16.02 -9.84
CA LEU A 85 -21.59 15.97 -10.63
C LEU A 85 -21.92 15.59 -12.09
N SER A 86 -21.44 16.38 -13.05
CA SER A 86 -21.61 16.04 -14.46
C SER A 86 -20.69 14.85 -14.87
N PRO A 87 -21.12 14.01 -15.82
CA PRO A 87 -20.26 12.96 -16.37
C PRO A 87 -18.94 13.49 -16.93
N ALA A 88 -18.96 14.67 -17.57
CA ALA A 88 -17.78 15.29 -18.14
C ALA A 88 -16.77 15.74 -17.07
N ASP A 89 -17.23 16.28 -15.94
CA ASP A 89 -16.35 16.66 -14.83
C ASP A 89 -15.71 15.43 -14.17
N LEU A 90 -16.48 14.36 -14.02
CA LEU A 90 -15.95 13.09 -13.49
C LEU A 90 -14.88 12.53 -14.42
N GLU A 91 -15.16 12.46 -15.72
CA GLU A 91 -14.20 11.96 -16.72
C GLU A 91 -12.93 12.80 -16.77
N LYS A 92 -13.05 14.11 -16.65
CA LYS A 92 -11.92 15.04 -16.55
C LYS A 92 -11.05 14.72 -15.34
N MET A 93 -11.65 14.56 -14.14
CA MET A 93 -10.91 14.22 -12.91
C MET A 93 -10.19 12.87 -13.02
N VAL A 94 -10.83 11.88 -13.64
CA VAL A 94 -10.22 10.55 -13.87
C VAL A 94 -9.03 10.68 -14.83
N LYS A 95 -9.15 11.42 -15.93
CA LYS A 95 -8.04 11.66 -16.87
C LYS A 95 -6.87 12.34 -16.17
N GLU A 96 -7.14 13.41 -15.41
CA GLU A 96 -6.12 14.11 -14.62
C GLU A 96 -5.40 13.17 -13.65
N ALA A 97 -6.14 12.30 -12.93
CA ALA A 97 -5.57 11.33 -12.01
C ALA A 97 -4.67 10.31 -12.72
N VAL A 98 -5.10 9.77 -13.87
CA VAL A 98 -4.31 8.81 -14.66
C VAL A 98 -3.04 9.47 -15.24
N GLU A 99 -3.14 10.70 -15.74
CA GLU A 99 -1.99 11.43 -16.26
C GLU A 99 -1.00 11.78 -15.15
N PHE A 100 -1.49 12.23 -13.99
CA PHE A 100 -0.67 12.49 -12.82
C PHE A 100 0.08 11.23 -12.38
N CYS A 101 -0.63 10.10 -12.29
CA CYS A 101 -0.05 8.82 -11.92
C CYS A 101 1.09 8.37 -12.84
N LYS A 102 1.03 8.70 -14.12
CA LYS A 102 2.09 8.35 -15.09
C LYS A 102 3.34 9.23 -15.01
N ARG A 103 3.22 10.40 -14.41
CA ARG A 103 4.30 11.43 -14.37
C ARG A 103 5.04 11.48 -13.05
N GLU A 104 4.35 11.13 -11.95
CA GLU A 104 4.89 11.23 -10.60
C GLU A 104 5.52 9.92 -10.13
N GLU A 105 6.76 9.99 -9.66
CA GLU A 105 7.55 8.82 -9.22
C GLU A 105 6.92 8.00 -8.09
N ARG A 106 6.07 8.64 -7.27
CA ARG A 106 5.39 8.00 -6.14
C ARG A 106 3.94 7.63 -6.43
N SER A 107 3.63 7.53 -7.69
CA SER A 107 2.28 7.21 -8.13
C SER A 107 2.33 6.03 -9.09
N PHE A 108 1.40 5.11 -8.92
CA PHE A 108 1.37 3.90 -9.75
C PHE A 108 -0.06 3.36 -9.90
N ILE A 109 -0.25 2.58 -10.96
CA ILE A 109 -1.51 1.89 -11.25
C ILE A 109 -1.47 0.53 -10.57
N GLU A 110 -2.32 0.32 -9.59
CA GLU A 110 -2.45 -0.95 -8.87
C GLU A 110 -3.31 -1.96 -9.60
N ILE A 111 -4.43 -1.50 -10.14
CA ILE A 111 -5.38 -2.31 -10.88
C ILE A 111 -5.80 -1.54 -12.11
N ASP A 112 -5.68 -2.18 -13.26
CA ASP A 112 -6.24 -1.68 -14.52
C ASP A 112 -6.94 -2.83 -15.24
N LYS A 113 -8.26 -2.91 -15.03
CA LYS A 113 -9.12 -3.93 -15.61
C LYS A 113 -10.33 -3.30 -16.28
N LYS A 114 -10.97 -4.05 -17.18
CA LYS A 114 -12.18 -3.58 -17.85
C LYS A 114 -13.27 -3.20 -16.83
N GLY A 115 -13.50 -1.90 -16.67
CA GLY A 115 -14.49 -1.34 -15.75
C GLY A 115 -14.01 -1.01 -14.33
N ALA A 116 -12.74 -1.26 -13.98
CA ALA A 116 -12.18 -0.90 -12.68
C ALA A 116 -10.70 -0.51 -12.79
N THR A 117 -10.37 0.68 -12.33
CA THR A 117 -8.99 1.19 -12.24
C THR A 117 -8.72 1.66 -10.82
N VAL A 118 -7.63 1.21 -10.23
CA VAL A 118 -7.16 1.65 -8.90
C VAL A 118 -5.79 2.28 -9.05
N LEU A 119 -5.67 3.52 -8.61
CA LEU A 119 -4.43 4.30 -8.66
C LEU A 119 -3.99 4.62 -7.23
N GLN A 120 -2.71 4.53 -6.97
CA GLN A 120 -2.08 5.15 -5.81
C GLN A 120 -1.40 6.44 -6.28
N ILE A 121 -1.84 7.58 -5.79
CA ILE A 121 -1.33 8.90 -6.13
C ILE A 121 -0.85 9.57 -4.85
N GLN A 122 0.45 9.51 -4.59
CA GLN A 122 1.01 10.00 -3.33
C GLN A 122 0.27 9.36 -2.12
N ASP A 123 -0.38 10.18 -1.28
CA ASP A 123 -1.17 9.73 -0.13
C ASP A 123 -2.63 9.38 -0.50
N TYR A 124 -3.04 9.54 -1.77
CA TYR A 124 -4.41 9.27 -2.21
C TYR A 124 -4.52 7.90 -2.87
N ARG A 125 -5.53 7.12 -2.48
CA ARG A 125 -6.01 5.98 -3.26
C ARG A 125 -7.23 6.40 -4.06
N VAL A 126 -7.14 6.30 -5.37
CA VAL A 126 -8.21 6.64 -6.30
C VAL A 126 -8.76 5.36 -6.89
N ILE A 127 -10.03 5.09 -6.67
CA ILE A 127 -10.76 3.94 -7.23
C ILE A 127 -11.76 4.50 -8.23
N TYR A 128 -11.61 4.12 -9.50
CA TYR A 128 -12.55 4.45 -10.55
C TYR A 128 -13.24 3.20 -11.05
N THR A 129 -14.55 3.24 -11.11
CA THR A 129 -15.38 2.14 -11.65
C THR A 129 -16.34 2.67 -12.70
N LYS A 130 -16.64 1.82 -13.70
CA LYS A 130 -17.57 2.13 -14.79
C LYS A 130 -18.20 0.85 -15.36
N PRO A 131 -19.27 0.97 -16.15
CA PRO A 131 -19.82 -0.19 -16.85
C PRO A 131 -18.79 -0.96 -17.69
N PRO A 132 -18.83 -2.30 -17.74
CA PRO A 132 -19.87 -3.17 -17.21
C PRO A 132 -19.67 -3.61 -15.75
N PHE A 133 -18.62 -3.18 -15.07
CA PHE A 133 -18.33 -3.58 -13.68
C PHE A 133 -19.29 -2.92 -12.67
N SER A 134 -19.64 -1.65 -12.87
CA SER A 134 -20.65 -0.93 -12.11
C SER A 134 -21.77 -0.44 -13.03
N GLU A 135 -22.93 -0.11 -12.48
CA GLU A 135 -24.08 0.39 -13.27
C GLU A 135 -23.87 1.81 -13.81
N SER A 136 -22.97 2.58 -13.20
CA SER A 136 -22.63 3.95 -13.58
C SER A 136 -21.17 4.24 -13.24
N SER A 137 -20.66 5.38 -13.72
CA SER A 137 -19.30 5.80 -13.42
C SER A 137 -19.21 6.43 -12.02
N GLU A 138 -18.25 5.95 -11.24
CA GLU A 138 -17.96 6.45 -9.90
C GLU A 138 -16.45 6.53 -9.66
N MET A 139 -16.00 7.59 -9.00
CA MET A 139 -14.64 7.77 -8.51
C MET A 139 -14.67 7.95 -7.00
N THR A 140 -14.08 7.05 -6.29
CA THR A 140 -13.85 7.17 -4.84
C THR A 140 -12.40 7.51 -4.59
N VAL A 141 -12.15 8.58 -3.83
CA VAL A 141 -10.80 8.96 -3.40
C VAL A 141 -10.71 8.80 -1.90
N VAL A 142 -9.74 8.02 -1.44
CA VAL A 142 -9.47 7.79 -0.01
C VAL A 142 -8.14 8.41 0.35
N LYS A 143 -8.11 9.14 1.48
CA LYS A 143 -6.89 9.72 2.06
C LYS A 143 -6.72 9.24 3.49
N PRO A 144 -5.63 8.53 3.82
CA PRO A 144 -5.32 8.20 5.20
C PRO A 144 -5.11 9.48 6.02
N ILE A 145 -5.83 9.61 7.16
CA ILE A 145 -5.77 10.84 7.96
C ILE A 145 -4.73 10.73 9.07
N VAL A 146 -4.47 9.52 9.56
CA VAL A 146 -3.71 9.30 10.79
C VAL A 146 -2.42 8.57 10.46
N LYS A 147 -1.29 9.26 10.64
CA LYS A 147 0.04 8.65 10.73
C LYS A 147 0.40 8.60 12.22
N LEU A 148 0.32 7.44 12.82
CA LEU A 148 0.73 7.21 14.21
C LEU A 148 2.15 6.63 14.21
N LYS A 149 2.95 7.07 15.19
CA LYS A 149 4.21 6.44 15.54
C LYS A 149 3.97 5.35 16.59
N LEU A 150 4.93 4.44 16.75
CA LEU A 150 4.79 3.35 17.71
C LEU A 150 4.64 3.86 19.16
N GLU A 151 5.28 4.98 19.49
CA GLU A 151 5.20 5.66 20.80
C GLU A 151 3.77 6.12 21.13
N ASP A 152 2.97 6.47 20.12
CA ASP A 152 1.59 6.94 20.29
C ASP A 152 0.65 5.83 20.78
N TYR A 153 1.07 4.57 20.67
CA TYR A 153 0.29 3.41 21.12
C TYR A 153 0.45 3.08 22.61
N ALA A 154 1.31 3.78 23.33
CA ALA A 154 1.55 3.58 24.76
C ALA A 154 1.75 2.09 25.11
N LEU A 155 2.64 1.42 24.41
CA LEU A 155 2.93 0.00 24.59
C LEU A 155 3.45 -0.28 26.00
N SER A 156 3.10 -1.47 26.54
CA SER A 156 3.69 -1.91 27.81
C SER A 156 5.19 -2.16 27.63
N GLN A 157 5.98 -1.92 28.69
CA GLN A 157 7.43 -2.18 28.68
C GLN A 157 7.74 -3.60 28.22
N LYS A 158 6.97 -4.59 28.71
CA LYS A 158 7.12 -5.99 28.32
C LYS A 158 6.98 -6.22 26.81
N LEU A 159 6.07 -5.50 26.14
CA LEU A 159 5.91 -5.59 24.68
C LEU A 159 7.05 -4.90 23.97
N SER A 160 7.47 -3.72 24.44
CA SER A 160 8.62 -3.00 23.86
C SER A 160 9.88 -3.84 23.94
N ASP A 161 10.20 -4.42 25.09
CA ASP A 161 11.36 -5.29 25.27
C ASP A 161 11.29 -6.53 24.36
N ARG A 162 10.07 -7.09 24.18
CA ARG A 162 9.86 -8.23 23.29
C ARG A 162 10.10 -7.88 21.82
N LEU A 163 9.58 -6.74 21.37
CA LEU A 163 9.78 -6.25 20.01
C LEU A 163 11.27 -5.99 19.69
N GLU A 164 12.04 -5.57 20.70
CA GLU A 164 13.47 -5.34 20.53
C GLU A 164 14.31 -6.63 20.52
N LEU A 165 13.91 -7.63 21.30
CA LEU A 165 14.77 -8.79 21.60
C LEU A 165 14.37 -10.09 20.92
N ARG A 166 13.10 -10.32 20.59
CA ARG A 166 12.61 -11.67 20.27
C ARG A 166 11.46 -11.77 19.28
N ALA A 167 10.82 -10.70 18.89
CA ALA A 167 9.64 -10.80 18.04
C ALA A 167 10.03 -10.88 16.56
N GLU A 168 10.04 -12.09 16.04
CA GLU A 168 10.38 -12.36 14.64
C GLU A 168 9.17 -12.83 13.82
N GLY A 169 8.16 -13.43 14.48
CA GLY A 169 6.91 -13.87 13.87
C GLY A 169 5.72 -13.18 14.50
N ILE A 170 5.39 -11.96 14.05
CA ILE A 170 4.37 -11.11 14.66
C ILE A 170 3.07 -11.21 13.85
N LEU A 171 1.95 -11.52 14.52
CA LEU A 171 0.62 -11.35 13.96
C LEU A 171 -0.08 -10.15 14.58
N VAL A 172 -0.50 -9.21 13.74
CA VAL A 172 -1.36 -8.10 14.13
C VAL A 172 -2.79 -8.45 13.75
N ALA A 173 -3.62 -8.70 14.73
CA ALA A 173 -4.97 -9.21 14.58
C ALA A 173 -6.03 -8.20 15.06
N GLY A 174 -7.24 -8.30 14.55
CA GLY A 174 -8.38 -7.48 14.98
C GLY A 174 -9.47 -7.38 13.93
N PRO A 175 -10.65 -6.82 14.28
CA PRO A 175 -11.74 -6.65 13.33
C PRO A 175 -11.41 -5.66 12.20
N PRO A 176 -12.17 -5.65 11.10
CA PRO A 176 -12.03 -4.65 10.05
C PRO A 176 -12.12 -3.22 10.62
N GLY A 177 -11.27 -2.31 10.12
CA GLY A 177 -11.25 -0.91 10.58
C GLY A 177 -10.70 -0.66 11.99
N SER A 178 -10.12 -1.67 12.65
CA SER A 178 -9.56 -1.52 14.01
C SER A 178 -8.21 -0.78 14.08
N GLY A 179 -7.60 -0.44 12.94
CA GLY A 179 -6.29 0.25 12.88
C GLY A 179 -5.07 -0.66 12.76
N LYS A 180 -5.25 -1.92 12.33
CA LYS A 180 -4.16 -2.90 12.17
C LYS A 180 -3.06 -2.42 11.22
N SER A 181 -3.43 -2.02 9.99
CA SER A 181 -2.47 -1.56 8.97
C SER A 181 -1.72 -0.31 9.45
N THR A 182 -2.40 0.60 10.15
CA THR A 182 -1.77 1.78 10.77
C THR A 182 -0.73 1.37 11.83
N PHE A 183 -1.06 0.37 12.66
CA PHE A 183 -0.12 -0.17 13.68
C PHE A 183 1.08 -0.88 13.02
N VAL A 184 0.83 -1.70 11.99
CA VAL A 184 1.89 -2.40 11.26
C VAL A 184 2.81 -1.40 10.56
N THR A 185 2.26 -0.33 9.98
CA THR A 185 3.05 0.77 9.43
C THR A 185 3.95 1.41 10.49
N ALA A 186 3.38 1.74 11.67
CA ALA A 186 4.15 2.32 12.77
C ALA A 186 5.25 1.38 13.27
N LEU A 187 4.98 0.06 13.31
CA LEU A 187 5.96 -0.95 13.69
C LEU A 187 7.07 -1.09 12.64
N GLY A 188 6.72 -1.07 11.35
CA GLY A 188 7.71 -1.08 10.26
C GLY A 188 8.62 0.14 10.27
N GLU A 189 8.05 1.33 10.47
CA GLU A 189 8.82 2.58 10.61
C GLU A 189 9.73 2.55 11.85
N HIS A 190 9.27 1.98 12.95
CA HIS A 190 10.08 1.82 14.16
C HIS A 190 11.31 0.93 13.88
N PHE A 191 11.13 -0.23 13.26
CA PHE A 191 12.26 -1.10 12.91
C PHE A 191 13.18 -0.46 11.85
N ALA A 192 12.64 0.29 10.88
CA ALA A 192 13.45 1.03 9.92
C ALA A 192 14.31 2.10 10.61
N SER A 193 13.78 2.78 11.64
CA SER A 193 14.53 3.75 12.44
C SER A 193 15.72 3.12 13.20
N GLN A 194 15.61 1.81 13.50
CA GLN A 194 16.69 1.00 14.09
C GLN A 194 17.69 0.45 13.04
N LYS A 195 17.67 0.99 11.82
CA LYS A 195 18.53 0.59 10.69
C LYS A 195 18.30 -0.84 10.19
N LYS A 196 17.10 -1.38 10.39
CA LYS A 196 16.66 -2.64 9.81
C LYS A 196 16.16 -2.43 8.37
N ILE A 197 16.41 -3.40 7.52
CA ILE A 197 15.90 -3.41 6.14
C ILE A 197 14.47 -3.96 6.16
N ILE A 198 13.51 -3.10 5.87
CA ILE A 198 12.09 -3.45 5.88
C ILE A 198 11.56 -3.48 4.44
N LYS A 199 10.73 -4.47 4.15
CA LYS A 199 9.98 -4.58 2.90
C LYS A 199 8.51 -4.86 3.20
N THR A 200 7.64 -4.66 2.21
CA THR A 200 6.22 -4.99 2.36
C THR A 200 5.76 -5.97 1.28
N LEU A 201 4.71 -6.72 1.57
CA LEU A 201 3.91 -7.50 0.62
C LEU A 201 2.46 -7.04 0.76
N GLU A 202 1.92 -6.43 -0.27
CA GLU A 202 0.62 -5.76 -0.24
C GLU A 202 -0.20 -5.98 -1.51
N SER A 203 -1.51 -6.06 -1.37
CA SER A 203 -2.43 -6.06 -2.52
C SER A 203 -3.80 -5.46 -2.12
N PRO A 204 -4.06 -4.20 -2.48
CA PRO A 204 -3.18 -3.21 -3.12
C PRO A 204 -2.12 -2.64 -2.17
N ARG A 205 -1.07 -2.01 -2.72
CA ARG A 205 -0.07 -1.29 -1.91
C ARG A 205 -0.67 -0.01 -1.36
N ASP A 206 -0.88 0.04 -0.05
CA ASP A 206 -1.52 1.18 0.62
C ASP A 206 -0.98 1.54 2.00
N LEU A 207 0.01 0.80 2.48
CA LEU A 207 0.71 1.17 3.70
C LEU A 207 1.44 2.49 3.50
N GLN A 208 1.26 3.42 4.44
CA GLN A 208 1.84 4.76 4.38
C GLN A 208 3.25 4.77 4.95
N VAL A 209 4.15 4.02 4.33
CA VAL A 209 5.55 3.87 4.76
C VAL A 209 6.48 4.92 4.16
N SER A 210 7.64 5.11 4.78
CA SER A 210 8.70 5.99 4.30
C SER A 210 9.33 5.48 3.00
N LYS A 211 10.10 6.34 2.34
CA LYS A 211 10.79 6.01 1.08
C LYS A 211 11.81 4.88 1.20
N ASP A 212 12.32 4.66 2.40
CA ASP A 212 13.34 3.66 2.67
C ASP A 212 12.77 2.24 2.69
N ILE A 213 11.44 2.12 2.84
CA ILE A 213 10.71 0.86 2.81
C ILE A 213 10.16 0.61 1.41
N THR A 214 10.68 -0.42 0.74
CA THR A 214 10.18 -0.81 -0.59
C THR A 214 8.91 -1.62 -0.46
N GLN A 215 7.86 -1.22 -1.19
CA GLN A 215 6.57 -1.89 -1.22
C GLN A 215 6.48 -2.83 -2.43
N TYR A 216 6.23 -4.11 -2.19
CA TYR A 216 6.05 -5.12 -3.22
C TYR A 216 4.57 -5.50 -3.38
N ALA A 217 4.10 -5.46 -4.61
CA ALA A 217 2.84 -6.09 -5.03
C ALA A 217 3.08 -7.58 -5.36
N PRO A 218 2.01 -8.39 -5.51
CA PRO A 218 2.13 -9.74 -6.05
C PRO A 218 2.79 -9.71 -7.44
N LEU A 219 3.88 -10.47 -7.62
CA LEU A 219 4.52 -10.63 -8.92
C LEU A 219 3.67 -11.59 -9.77
N GLU A 220 3.26 -11.16 -10.95
CA GLU A 220 2.34 -11.92 -11.82
C GLU A 220 1.07 -12.40 -11.09
N GLY A 221 0.60 -11.64 -10.10
CA GLY A 221 -0.57 -11.98 -9.30
C GLY A 221 -0.33 -12.99 -8.17
N SER A 222 0.93 -13.36 -7.89
CA SER A 222 1.34 -14.32 -6.87
C SER A 222 2.27 -13.70 -5.82
N PHE A 223 1.92 -13.83 -4.56
CA PHE A 223 2.82 -13.48 -3.46
C PHE A 223 3.96 -14.49 -3.29
N ALA A 224 3.78 -15.75 -3.68
CA ALA A 224 4.84 -16.74 -3.65
C ALA A 224 6.00 -16.34 -4.58
N GLN A 225 5.71 -15.86 -5.80
CA GLN A 225 6.74 -15.36 -6.70
C GLN A 225 7.42 -14.08 -6.19
N ALA A 226 6.67 -13.20 -5.54
CA ALA A 226 7.25 -12.03 -4.86
C ALA A 226 8.15 -12.44 -3.69
N ALA A 227 7.80 -13.51 -2.97
CA ALA A 227 8.62 -14.08 -1.89
C ALA A 227 9.96 -14.63 -2.39
N ASP A 228 10.00 -15.26 -3.57
CA ASP A 228 11.27 -15.70 -4.18
C ASP A 228 12.24 -14.53 -4.36
N VAL A 229 11.74 -13.38 -4.76
CA VAL A 229 12.55 -12.15 -4.86
C VAL A 229 12.97 -11.66 -3.47
N LEU A 230 12.08 -11.70 -2.48
CA LEU A 230 12.40 -11.28 -1.11
C LEU A 230 13.49 -12.13 -0.47
N LEU A 231 13.51 -13.43 -0.74
CA LEU A 231 14.57 -14.34 -0.28
C LEU A 231 15.96 -13.94 -0.81
N LEU A 232 16.02 -13.38 -2.02
CA LEU A 232 17.26 -12.84 -2.60
C LEU A 232 17.64 -11.48 -2.00
N VAL A 233 16.65 -10.64 -1.69
CA VAL A 233 16.85 -9.30 -1.09
C VAL A 233 17.30 -9.40 0.38
N ARG A 234 16.86 -10.45 1.09
CA ARG A 234 17.17 -10.72 2.52
C ARG A 234 16.85 -9.54 3.43
N PRO A 235 15.59 -9.08 3.50
CA PRO A 235 15.21 -8.05 4.47
C PRO A 235 15.28 -8.58 5.89
N ASP A 236 15.45 -7.68 6.87
CA ASP A 236 15.34 -8.05 8.30
C ASP A 236 13.88 -8.38 8.65
N TYR A 237 12.92 -7.57 8.13
CA TYR A 237 11.48 -7.81 8.32
C TYR A 237 10.70 -7.58 7.04
N THR A 238 9.62 -8.34 6.89
CA THR A 238 8.61 -8.14 5.85
C THR A 238 7.25 -7.92 6.48
N LEU A 239 6.59 -6.79 6.14
CA LEU A 239 5.21 -6.49 6.50
C LEU A 239 4.30 -7.14 5.46
N PHE A 240 3.49 -8.11 5.86
CA PHE A 240 2.54 -8.76 4.97
C PHE A 240 1.13 -8.24 5.29
N ASP A 241 0.68 -7.24 4.54
CA ASP A 241 -0.64 -6.67 4.75
C ASP A 241 -1.70 -7.63 4.22
N GLU A 242 -2.48 -8.14 5.17
CA GLU A 242 -3.63 -8.99 4.96
C GLU A 242 -3.35 -10.44 4.45
N VAL A 243 -2.93 -11.29 5.37
CA VAL A 243 -2.80 -12.76 5.15
C VAL A 243 -4.20 -13.39 5.16
N ARG A 244 -4.72 -13.80 3.99
CA ARG A 244 -6.11 -14.30 3.81
C ARG A 244 -6.21 -15.68 3.22
N ARG A 245 -5.52 -15.94 2.11
CA ARG A 245 -5.60 -17.13 1.30
C ARG A 245 -4.65 -18.20 1.81
N LEU A 246 -4.87 -19.45 1.44
CA LEU A 246 -4.00 -20.55 1.81
C LEU A 246 -2.53 -20.29 1.42
N ASP A 247 -2.33 -19.78 0.21
CA ASP A 247 -0.99 -19.50 -0.30
C ASP A 247 -0.30 -18.34 0.44
N ASP A 248 -1.07 -17.38 0.97
CA ASP A 248 -0.51 -16.30 1.80
C ASP A 248 0.07 -16.86 3.10
N PHE A 249 -0.62 -17.84 3.74
CA PHE A 249 -0.13 -18.49 4.95
C PHE A 249 1.13 -19.31 4.69
N LYS A 250 1.19 -20.01 3.56
CA LYS A 250 2.39 -20.73 3.12
C LYS A 250 3.55 -19.77 2.88
N THR A 251 3.31 -18.70 2.09
CA THR A 251 4.31 -17.66 1.81
C THR A 251 4.85 -17.02 3.08
N PHE A 252 3.98 -16.68 4.03
CA PHE A 252 4.38 -16.17 5.35
C PHE A 252 5.28 -17.16 6.10
N THR A 253 4.90 -18.45 6.10
CA THR A 253 5.62 -19.53 6.74
C THR A 253 7.00 -19.74 6.12
N ASP A 254 7.07 -19.81 4.80
CA ASP A 254 8.32 -20.05 4.06
C ASP A 254 9.33 -18.93 4.28
N LEU A 255 8.90 -17.67 4.22
CA LEU A 255 9.75 -16.52 4.50
C LEU A 255 10.24 -16.52 5.95
N ARG A 256 9.36 -16.85 6.91
CA ARG A 256 9.73 -16.90 8.32
C ARG A 256 10.71 -18.04 8.62
N LEU A 257 10.50 -19.23 8.08
CA LEU A 257 11.41 -20.37 8.23
C LEU A 257 12.77 -20.15 7.52
N ALA A 258 12.80 -19.29 6.50
CA ALA A 258 14.05 -18.86 5.87
C ALA A 258 14.82 -17.81 6.69
N GLY A 259 14.30 -17.41 7.87
CA GLY A 259 14.96 -16.49 8.80
C GLY A 259 14.60 -15.01 8.62
N ILE A 260 13.61 -14.67 7.78
CA ILE A 260 13.10 -13.30 7.65
C ILE A 260 12.09 -13.03 8.76
N GLY A 261 12.22 -11.92 9.48
CA GLY A 261 11.20 -11.48 10.42
C GLY A 261 9.91 -11.15 9.69
N MET A 262 8.78 -11.72 10.13
CA MET A 262 7.50 -11.55 9.47
C MET A 262 6.49 -10.83 10.36
N ILE A 263 5.84 -9.81 9.82
CA ILE A 263 4.76 -9.09 10.49
C ILE A 263 3.51 -9.21 9.61
N GLY A 264 2.58 -10.08 10.00
CA GLY A 264 1.37 -10.35 9.23
C GLY A 264 0.13 -9.70 9.82
N VAL A 265 -0.73 -9.16 8.95
CA VAL A 265 -2.06 -8.66 9.31
C VAL A 265 -3.09 -9.73 9.07
N VAL A 266 -3.89 -10.04 10.08
CA VAL A 266 -5.02 -10.98 9.97
C VAL A 266 -6.30 -10.39 10.53
N HIS A 267 -7.42 -10.66 9.87
CA HIS A 267 -8.72 -10.34 10.42
C HIS A 267 -9.13 -11.39 11.46
N ALA A 268 -9.41 -10.94 12.67
CA ALA A 268 -9.87 -11.79 13.76
C ALA A 268 -10.85 -11.03 14.66
N SER A 269 -11.87 -11.72 15.15
CA SER A 269 -12.84 -11.16 16.11
C SER A 269 -12.34 -11.30 17.54
N LYS A 270 -11.55 -12.34 17.80
CA LYS A 270 -10.90 -12.62 19.08
C LYS A 270 -9.41 -12.94 18.84
N PRO A 271 -8.54 -12.70 19.82
CA PRO A 271 -7.10 -12.98 19.67
C PRO A 271 -6.78 -14.42 19.27
N ILE A 272 -7.49 -15.40 19.84
CA ILE A 272 -7.28 -16.82 19.54
C ILE A 272 -7.61 -17.17 18.07
N ASP A 273 -8.56 -16.46 17.46
CA ASP A 273 -8.92 -16.68 16.06
C ASP A 273 -7.74 -16.43 15.12
N ALA A 274 -6.78 -15.57 15.51
CA ALA A 274 -5.58 -15.32 14.73
C ALA A 274 -4.73 -16.59 14.57
N VAL A 275 -4.52 -17.35 15.65
CA VAL A 275 -3.82 -18.64 15.62
C VAL A 275 -4.63 -19.68 14.85
N GLN A 276 -5.94 -19.72 15.09
CA GLN A 276 -6.82 -20.68 14.44
C GLN A 276 -6.82 -20.56 12.92
N ARG A 277 -6.50 -19.38 12.39
CA ARG A 277 -6.36 -19.19 10.94
C ARG A 277 -5.19 -19.95 10.33
N PHE A 278 -4.17 -20.28 11.11
CA PHE A 278 -3.03 -21.09 10.68
C PHE A 278 -3.29 -22.59 10.81
N ILE A 279 -4.17 -22.99 11.74
CA ILE A 279 -4.53 -24.40 11.95
C ILE A 279 -5.18 -24.97 10.68
N GLY A 280 -4.66 -26.11 10.23
CA GLY A 280 -5.12 -26.77 9.00
C GLY A 280 -4.59 -26.15 7.70
N LYS A 281 -3.81 -25.07 7.77
CA LYS A 281 -3.14 -24.48 6.61
C LYS A 281 -1.63 -24.73 6.61
N ILE A 282 -1.03 -24.82 7.80
CA ILE A 282 0.33 -25.24 8.02
C ILE A 282 0.33 -26.33 9.10
N GLU A 283 1.43 -27.06 9.21
CA GLU A 283 1.60 -28.09 10.19
C GLU A 283 1.56 -27.55 11.62
N LEU A 284 0.82 -28.21 12.51
CA LEU A 284 0.53 -27.68 13.85
C LEU A 284 1.80 -27.41 14.67
N GLY A 285 2.79 -28.33 14.56
CA GLY A 285 4.07 -28.20 15.26
C GLY A 285 4.96 -27.07 14.76
N VAL A 286 4.70 -26.55 13.57
CA VAL A 286 5.45 -25.44 12.96
C VAL A 286 4.91 -24.07 13.39
N ILE A 287 3.63 -23.99 13.79
CA ILE A 287 2.99 -22.72 14.14
C ILE A 287 3.81 -21.88 15.13
N PRO A 288 4.31 -22.42 16.27
CA PRO A 288 5.08 -21.64 17.24
C PRO A 288 6.48 -21.22 16.76
N GLN A 289 6.99 -21.85 15.69
CA GLN A 289 8.25 -21.44 15.06
C GLN A 289 8.05 -20.27 14.09
N VAL A 290 6.83 -20.16 13.56
CA VAL A 290 6.43 -19.13 12.58
C VAL A 290 5.83 -17.91 13.26
N ILE A 291 5.06 -18.13 14.33
CA ILE A 291 4.38 -17.08 15.09
C ILE A 291 4.80 -17.18 16.55
N ASP A 292 5.45 -16.15 17.03
CA ASP A 292 5.85 -16.05 18.44
C ASP A 292 5.02 -14.98 19.20
N THR A 293 4.51 -13.98 18.50
CA THR A 293 3.82 -12.83 19.10
C THR A 293 2.52 -12.50 18.37
N ILE A 294 1.43 -12.33 19.13
CA ILE A 294 0.16 -11.86 18.60
C ILE A 294 -0.22 -10.57 19.30
N ILE A 295 -0.47 -9.53 18.52
CA ILE A 295 -0.92 -8.21 18.98
C ILE A 295 -2.34 -8.00 18.48
N PHE A 296 -3.30 -7.95 19.41
CA PHE A 296 -4.70 -7.72 19.06
C PHE A 296 -5.03 -6.25 19.16
N ILE A 297 -5.48 -5.65 18.05
CA ILE A 297 -5.83 -4.23 17.93
C ILE A 297 -7.34 -4.06 18.00
N GLN A 298 -7.78 -3.18 18.88
CA GLN A 298 -9.19 -2.82 19.03
C GLN A 298 -9.32 -1.31 19.25
N GLY A 299 -10.16 -0.63 18.46
CA GLY A 299 -10.38 0.81 18.59
C GLY A 299 -9.12 1.66 18.41
N GLY A 300 -8.21 1.26 17.52
CA GLY A 300 -6.97 1.98 17.24
C GLY A 300 -5.89 1.83 18.31
N ARG A 301 -6.06 0.92 19.28
CA ARG A 301 -5.10 0.69 20.37
C ARG A 301 -4.71 -0.78 20.47
N GLY A 302 -3.51 -1.07 20.95
CA GLY A 302 -3.10 -2.42 21.32
C GLY A 302 -3.89 -2.89 22.55
N ALA A 303 -4.87 -3.78 22.32
CA ALA A 303 -5.76 -4.21 23.41
C ALA A 303 -5.19 -5.39 24.20
N ARG A 304 -4.49 -6.32 23.54
CA ARG A 304 -3.93 -7.51 24.18
C ARG A 304 -2.73 -8.03 23.38
N VAL A 305 -1.78 -8.62 24.10
CA VAL A 305 -0.59 -9.28 23.55
C VAL A 305 -0.54 -10.71 24.07
N TYR A 306 -0.25 -11.64 23.17
CA TYR A 306 -0.11 -13.05 23.47
C TYR A 306 1.25 -13.54 23.00
N ASP A 307 1.86 -14.36 23.83
CA ASP A 307 3.05 -15.14 23.55
C ASP A 307 2.63 -16.55 23.13
N LEU A 308 3.21 -17.10 22.07
CA LEU A 308 2.97 -18.45 21.64
C LEU A 308 4.16 -19.34 21.97
N GLU A 309 3.92 -20.37 22.77
CA GLU A 309 4.90 -21.38 23.11
C GLU A 309 4.40 -22.78 22.81
N PHE A 310 5.28 -23.66 22.41
CA PHE A 310 4.99 -25.07 22.26
C PHE A 310 5.24 -25.81 23.58
N VAL A 311 4.17 -26.34 24.16
CA VAL A 311 4.25 -27.07 25.43
C VAL A 311 3.81 -28.52 25.22
N ILE A 312 4.71 -29.47 25.53
CA ILE A 312 4.39 -30.90 25.57
C ILE A 312 3.86 -31.22 26.94
N LYS A 313 2.61 -31.65 27.06
CA LYS A 313 2.06 -32.19 28.29
C LYS A 313 2.15 -33.68 28.25
N CYS A 314 3.04 -34.28 29.07
CA CYS A 314 3.04 -35.70 29.30
C CYS A 314 1.90 -36.08 30.25
N PRO A 315 1.09 -37.14 29.95
CA PRO A 315 0.12 -37.65 30.88
C PRO A 315 0.81 -38.07 32.19
N HIS A 316 0.29 -37.59 33.33
CA HIS A 316 0.72 -38.12 34.61
C HIS A 316 0.18 -39.53 34.78
N GLY A 317 1.06 -40.56 34.76
CA GLY A 317 0.69 -41.93 35.06
C GLY A 317 1.02 -42.97 33.96
N MET A 318 2.22 -42.94 33.40
CA MET A 318 2.88 -44.11 32.83
C MET A 318 4.19 -44.33 33.57
#